data_0250e9961fad6c4aadbeea2279aac531
#
_entry.id   0250e9961fad6c4aadbeea2279aac531
#
_cell.length_a   1.000
_cell.length_b   1.000
_cell.length_c   1.000
_cell.angle_alpha   90.00
_cell.angle_beta   90.00
_cell.angle_gamma   90.00
#
_symmetry.space_group_name_H-M   'P 1'
#
loop_
_entity.id
_entity.type
_entity.pdbx_description
1 polymer ?
#
loop_
_entity_poly.entity_id
_entity_poly.type
_entity_poly.pdbx_seq_one_letter_code
_entity_poly.pdbx_strand_id
1 'polypeptide(L)'
;MTTTFEYTADDIIQALQQMQDERQRDALMRFFKTGAGDYGEGDRFLGLRCPQTRMVVREVRGRVALSEVERLIASPWHEVRLCGFLLIVEEMRRVLPTARRNTEAMAARRNELARFYLRHARQANNWDLVDMTCPKILGYWLLYPQADGTMPDRGILDRLAESDNLWEQRIAMVTNWMLIRHGQFEDALRIADRLLAHPHDLIHKAVGWMLREVGKEDMAVLEDYLERRYSQMARTTLRYAIEKMGEPQRQAWLRRQP
;
A
#
# COMPACT_ATOMS: atom_id res chain seq x y z
N MET A 1 -0.64 17.07 26.00
CA MET A 1 -0.88 18.18 25.05
C MET A 1 -2.17 17.88 24.34
N THR A 2 -3.18 18.73 24.49
CA THR A 2 -4.47 18.61 23.78
C THR A 2 -4.19 18.95 22.31
N THR A 3 -4.41 18.01 21.41
CA THR A 3 -4.27 18.28 19.98
C THR A 3 -5.44 19.15 19.56
N THR A 4 -5.19 20.39 19.16
CA THR A 4 -6.20 21.27 18.59
C THR A 4 -6.35 20.89 17.11
N PHE A 5 -7.53 20.40 16.71
CA PHE A 5 -7.83 20.16 15.31
C PHE A 5 -8.31 21.48 14.68
N GLU A 6 -7.63 21.89 13.61
CA GLU A 6 -7.80 23.21 12.99
C GLU A 6 -8.38 23.14 11.57
N TYR A 7 -8.26 21.97 10.91
CA TYR A 7 -8.68 21.80 9.52
C TYR A 7 -9.81 20.80 9.40
N THR A 8 -10.83 21.19 8.65
CA THR A 8 -11.94 20.32 8.23
C THR A 8 -11.63 19.65 6.90
N ALA A 9 -12.39 18.61 6.54
CA ALA A 9 -12.31 18.00 5.22
C ALA A 9 -12.60 19.03 4.11
N ASP A 10 -13.54 19.95 4.34
CA ASP A 10 -13.93 20.94 3.35
C ASP A 10 -12.80 21.94 3.05
N ASP A 11 -12.04 22.37 4.08
CA ASP A 11 -10.85 23.21 3.89
C ASP A 11 -9.80 22.53 3.01
N ILE A 12 -9.56 21.22 3.26
CA ILE A 12 -8.59 20.41 2.54
C ILE A 12 -9.06 20.16 1.09
N ILE A 13 -10.34 19.83 0.89
CA ILE A 13 -10.91 19.64 -0.44
C ILE A 13 -10.80 20.93 -1.24
N GLN A 14 -11.13 22.08 -0.65
CA GLN A 14 -11.02 23.39 -1.30
C GLN A 14 -9.57 23.69 -1.71
N ALA A 15 -8.61 23.44 -0.81
CA ALA A 15 -7.18 23.63 -1.10
C ALA A 15 -6.71 22.77 -2.28
N LEU A 16 -7.16 21.51 -2.37
CA LEU A 16 -6.87 20.62 -3.49
C LEU A 16 -7.53 21.10 -4.78
N GLN A 17 -8.80 21.50 -4.73
CA GLN A 17 -9.56 21.99 -5.89
C GLN A 17 -8.98 23.27 -6.49
N GLN A 18 -8.39 24.16 -5.67
CA GLN A 18 -7.72 25.37 -6.15
C GLN A 18 -6.49 25.07 -7.05
N MET A 19 -5.94 23.89 -6.96
CA MET A 19 -4.80 23.43 -7.77
C MET A 19 -5.19 22.56 -8.96
N GLN A 20 -6.51 22.41 -9.25
CA GLN A 20 -6.97 21.52 -10.31
C GLN A 20 -6.40 21.90 -11.69
N ASP A 21 -6.12 20.88 -12.52
CA ASP A 21 -5.60 21.02 -13.86
C ASP A 21 -6.30 20.04 -14.81
N GLU A 22 -7.09 20.56 -15.72
CA GLU A 22 -7.89 19.76 -16.65
C GLU A 22 -7.04 18.91 -17.60
N ARG A 23 -5.92 19.46 -18.09
CA ARG A 23 -5.02 18.72 -19.00
C ARG A 23 -4.35 17.55 -18.26
N GLN A 24 -3.90 17.81 -17.04
CA GLN A 24 -3.32 16.78 -16.19
C GLN A 24 -4.38 15.75 -15.77
N ARG A 25 -5.62 16.18 -15.49
CA ARG A 25 -6.74 15.27 -15.18
C ARG A 25 -6.94 14.25 -16.29
N ASP A 26 -7.04 14.68 -17.52
CA ASP A 26 -7.28 13.79 -18.67
C ASP A 26 -6.10 12.82 -18.90
N ALA A 27 -4.88 13.27 -18.63
CA ALA A 27 -3.69 12.41 -18.65
C ALA A 27 -3.72 11.35 -17.54
N LEU A 28 -4.10 11.74 -16.30
CA LEU A 28 -4.21 10.82 -15.17
C LEU A 28 -5.35 9.80 -15.39
N MET A 29 -6.50 10.22 -15.87
CA MET A 29 -7.62 9.30 -16.15
C MET A 29 -7.22 8.20 -17.15
N ARG A 30 -6.47 8.54 -18.21
CA ARG A 30 -5.92 7.54 -19.13
C ARG A 30 -4.88 6.63 -18.47
N PHE A 31 -3.97 7.20 -17.66
CA PHE A 31 -2.91 6.48 -16.97
C PHE A 31 -3.47 5.48 -15.95
N PHE A 32 -4.47 5.89 -15.18
CA PHE A 32 -5.13 5.08 -14.17
C PHE A 32 -6.28 4.22 -14.71
N LYS A 33 -6.48 4.23 -16.03
CA LYS A 33 -7.45 3.39 -16.72
C LYS A 33 -8.85 3.49 -16.11
N THR A 34 -9.47 4.67 -16.25
CA THR A 34 -10.80 4.95 -15.70
C THR A 34 -11.94 4.69 -16.70
N GLY A 35 -11.65 4.13 -17.88
CA GLY A 35 -12.63 3.78 -18.89
C GLY A 35 -13.56 2.63 -18.45
N ALA A 36 -14.67 2.46 -19.18
CA ALA A 36 -15.61 1.38 -18.91
C ALA A 36 -14.94 0.00 -19.01
N GLY A 37 -15.11 -0.85 -18.00
CA GLY A 37 -14.49 -2.18 -17.91
C GLY A 37 -13.03 -2.17 -17.44
N ASP A 38 -12.42 -1.01 -17.22
CA ASP A 38 -11.07 -0.90 -16.69
C ASP A 38 -11.05 -0.96 -15.14
N TYR A 39 -9.89 -1.25 -14.56
CA TYR A 39 -9.75 -1.42 -13.11
C TYR A 39 -9.97 -0.14 -12.28
N GLY A 40 -9.90 1.03 -12.90
CA GLY A 40 -10.17 2.34 -12.30
C GLY A 40 -11.49 2.94 -12.75
N GLU A 41 -12.41 2.15 -13.31
CA GLU A 41 -13.70 2.63 -13.78
C GLU A 41 -14.43 3.46 -12.73
N GLY A 42 -14.95 4.62 -13.15
CA GLY A 42 -15.70 5.53 -12.31
C GLY A 42 -14.86 6.42 -11.39
N ASP A 43 -13.53 6.26 -11.34
CA ASP A 43 -12.65 7.12 -10.56
C ASP A 43 -12.56 8.53 -11.17
N ARG A 44 -12.57 9.56 -10.32
CA ARG A 44 -12.56 10.97 -10.72
C ARG A 44 -11.27 11.64 -10.25
N PHE A 45 -10.69 12.47 -11.10
CA PHE A 45 -9.44 13.16 -10.83
C PHE A 45 -9.62 14.68 -10.87
N LEU A 46 -8.91 15.38 -9.98
CA LEU A 46 -8.74 16.84 -10.01
C LEU A 46 -7.62 17.24 -10.98
N GLY A 47 -6.70 16.32 -11.27
CA GLY A 47 -5.53 16.57 -12.10
C GLY A 47 -4.29 16.98 -11.31
N LEU A 48 -4.17 16.57 -10.03
CA LEU A 48 -3.02 16.88 -9.21
C LEU A 48 -1.97 15.79 -9.29
N ARG A 49 -0.70 16.19 -9.35
CA ARG A 49 0.42 15.27 -9.17
C ARG A 49 0.63 14.98 -7.68
N CYS A 50 1.12 13.81 -7.37
CA CYS A 50 1.40 13.39 -5.99
C CYS A 50 2.18 14.41 -5.13
N PRO A 51 3.19 15.18 -5.65
CA PRO A 51 3.84 16.24 -4.88
C PRO A 51 2.91 17.36 -4.40
N GLN A 52 1.88 17.71 -5.20
CA GLN A 52 0.89 18.73 -4.84
C GLN A 52 -0.01 18.25 -3.69
N THR A 53 -0.53 17.01 -3.79
CA THR A 53 -1.27 16.38 -2.68
C THR A 53 -0.43 16.30 -1.41
N ARG A 54 0.85 15.89 -1.52
CA ARG A 54 1.78 15.85 -0.39
C ARG A 54 2.10 17.22 0.21
N MET A 55 2.01 18.30 -0.56
CA MET A 55 2.17 19.66 -0.05
C MET A 55 1.03 19.99 0.92
N VAL A 56 -0.22 19.73 0.54
CA VAL A 56 -1.39 19.91 1.42
C VAL A 56 -1.28 19.03 2.68
N VAL A 57 -0.93 17.74 2.51
CA VAL A 57 -0.71 16.83 3.66
C VAL A 57 0.31 17.40 4.64
N ARG A 58 1.45 17.91 4.17
CA ARG A 58 2.48 18.52 5.04
C ARG A 58 1.98 19.72 5.82
N GLU A 59 1.12 20.52 5.18
CA GLU A 59 0.52 21.71 5.79
C GLU A 59 -0.39 21.34 6.97
N VAL A 60 -1.28 20.34 6.78
CA VAL A 60 -2.37 20.05 7.72
C VAL A 60 -2.10 18.88 8.68
N ARG A 61 -1.01 18.13 8.48
CA ARG A 61 -0.69 16.92 9.27
C ARG A 61 -0.67 17.21 10.78
N GLY A 62 -1.28 16.32 11.56
CA GLY A 62 -1.37 16.43 13.01
C GLY A 62 -2.42 17.42 13.49
N ARG A 63 -3.17 18.08 12.59
CA ARG A 63 -4.20 19.07 12.89
C ARG A 63 -5.57 18.72 12.30
N VAL A 64 -5.77 17.46 11.86
CA VAL A 64 -7.01 16.96 11.26
C VAL A 64 -7.54 15.81 12.10
N ALA A 65 -8.82 15.87 12.50
CA ALA A 65 -9.47 14.79 13.23
C ALA A 65 -9.69 13.55 12.34
N LEU A 66 -9.70 12.34 12.92
CA LEU A 66 -9.95 11.11 12.14
C LEU A 66 -11.32 11.12 11.45
N SER A 67 -12.33 11.75 12.04
CA SER A 67 -13.64 11.94 11.40
C SER A 67 -13.56 12.77 10.12
N GLU A 68 -12.70 13.80 10.08
CA GLU A 68 -12.48 14.58 8.87
C GLU A 68 -11.65 13.80 7.84
N VAL A 69 -10.69 13.00 8.28
CA VAL A 69 -9.95 12.09 7.40
C VAL A 69 -10.88 11.06 6.78
N GLU A 70 -11.86 10.54 7.52
CA GLU A 70 -12.87 9.63 7.00
C GLU A 70 -13.69 10.27 5.86
N ARG A 71 -14.08 11.54 6.00
CA ARG A 71 -14.77 12.32 4.95
C ARG A 71 -13.89 12.47 3.69
N LEU A 72 -12.58 12.70 3.86
CA LEU A 72 -11.64 12.75 2.74
C LEU A 72 -11.55 11.40 2.01
N ILE A 73 -11.44 10.31 2.75
CA ILE A 73 -11.36 8.94 2.19
C ILE A 73 -12.67 8.54 1.49
N ALA A 74 -13.80 9.03 1.92
CA ALA A 74 -15.11 8.81 1.28
C ALA A 74 -15.33 9.66 0.02
N SER A 75 -14.42 10.56 -0.33
CA SER A 75 -14.56 11.47 -1.47
C SER A 75 -14.61 10.73 -2.82
N PRO A 76 -15.40 11.22 -3.80
CA PRO A 76 -15.35 10.71 -5.16
C PRO A 76 -14.06 11.08 -5.92
N TRP A 77 -13.27 12.02 -5.40
CA TRP A 77 -12.03 12.48 -6.03
C TRP A 77 -10.82 11.67 -5.57
N HIS A 78 -10.08 11.15 -6.51
CA HIS A 78 -8.89 10.30 -6.26
C HIS A 78 -7.86 10.99 -5.36
N GLU A 79 -7.46 12.21 -5.69
CA GLU A 79 -6.42 12.93 -4.95
C GLU A 79 -6.88 13.35 -3.54
N VAL A 80 -8.18 13.52 -3.33
CA VAL A 80 -8.77 13.77 -2.00
C VAL A 80 -8.67 12.51 -1.14
N ARG A 81 -9.03 11.33 -1.69
CA ARG A 81 -8.83 10.04 -1.00
C ARG A 81 -7.36 9.81 -0.69
N LEU A 82 -6.48 10.06 -1.68
CA LEU A 82 -5.03 9.96 -1.48
C LEU A 82 -4.55 10.85 -0.33
N CYS A 83 -5.03 12.10 -0.27
CA CYS A 83 -4.71 13.02 0.83
C CYS A 83 -5.13 12.43 2.18
N GLY A 84 -6.35 11.91 2.30
CA GLY A 84 -6.85 11.25 3.51
C GLY A 84 -5.97 10.08 3.96
N PHE A 85 -5.64 9.16 3.06
CA PHE A 85 -4.75 8.03 3.37
C PHE A 85 -3.33 8.48 3.74
N LEU A 86 -2.78 9.50 3.08
CA LEU A 86 -1.47 10.02 3.41
C LEU A 86 -1.43 10.70 4.79
N LEU A 87 -2.53 11.29 5.26
CA LEU A 87 -2.65 11.80 6.63
C LEU A 87 -2.56 10.66 7.64
N ILE A 88 -3.16 9.49 7.39
CA ILE A 88 -2.99 8.30 8.24
C ILE A 88 -1.53 7.82 8.23
N VAL A 89 -0.84 7.86 7.09
CA VAL A 89 0.59 7.56 7.02
C VAL A 89 1.41 8.49 7.91
N GLU A 90 1.14 9.80 7.87
CA GLU A 90 1.85 10.77 8.71
C GLU A 90 1.56 10.56 10.21
N GLU A 91 0.30 10.27 10.58
CA GLU A 91 -0.05 9.93 11.96
C GLU A 91 0.62 8.64 12.43
N MET A 92 0.66 7.59 11.59
CA MET A 92 1.36 6.34 11.90
C MET A 92 2.86 6.61 12.17
N ARG A 93 3.52 7.43 11.34
CA ARG A 93 4.93 7.80 11.53
C ARG A 93 5.21 8.46 12.87
N ARG A 94 4.28 9.29 13.36
CA ARG A 94 4.44 10.00 14.65
C ARG A 94 4.40 9.07 15.85
N VAL A 95 3.77 7.91 15.71
CA VAL A 95 3.59 6.91 16.78
C VAL A 95 4.46 5.67 16.60
N LEU A 96 5.42 5.70 15.66
CA LEU A 96 6.40 4.63 15.54
C LEU A 96 7.33 4.63 16.78
N PRO A 97 7.67 3.44 17.30
CA PRO A 97 8.59 3.34 18.41
C PRO A 97 10.01 3.76 18.00
N THR A 98 10.73 4.27 18.96
CA THR A 98 12.18 4.52 18.84
C THR A 98 12.89 3.74 19.94
N ALA A 99 14.22 3.63 19.89
CA ALA A 99 15.01 2.98 20.93
C ALA A 99 14.74 3.51 22.36
N ARG A 100 14.26 4.77 22.47
CA ARG A 100 14.02 5.44 23.76
C ARG A 100 12.54 5.65 24.08
N ARG A 101 11.63 5.38 23.15
CA ARG A 101 10.21 5.72 23.33
C ARG A 101 9.30 4.73 22.60
N ASN A 102 8.56 3.95 23.37
CA ASN A 102 7.42 3.16 22.91
C ASN A 102 6.41 3.08 24.06
N THR A 103 5.50 4.04 24.13
CA THR A 103 4.50 4.12 25.19
C THR A 103 3.25 3.30 24.80
N GLU A 104 2.49 2.88 25.82
CA GLU A 104 1.19 2.21 25.63
C GLU A 104 0.25 3.06 24.74
N ALA A 105 0.20 4.37 24.98
CA ALA A 105 -0.60 5.29 24.15
C ALA A 105 -0.18 5.29 22.67
N MET A 106 1.13 5.19 22.38
CA MET A 106 1.62 5.08 21.00
C MET A 106 1.20 3.74 20.36
N ALA A 107 1.28 2.64 21.11
CA ALA A 107 0.87 1.33 20.65
C ALA A 107 -0.65 1.26 20.39
N ALA A 108 -1.45 1.80 21.32
CA ALA A 108 -2.90 1.92 21.16
C ALA A 108 -3.27 2.76 19.91
N ARG A 109 -2.57 3.87 19.69
CA ARG A 109 -2.80 4.71 18.51
C ARG A 109 -2.41 4.00 17.22
N ARG A 110 -1.30 3.26 17.16
CA ARG A 110 -0.95 2.43 15.99
C ARG A 110 -2.07 1.44 15.66
N ASN A 111 -2.61 0.79 16.68
CA ASN A 111 -3.70 -0.18 16.52
C ASN A 111 -5.00 0.49 16.01
N GLU A 112 -5.33 1.66 16.55
CA GLU A 112 -6.47 2.47 16.08
C GLU A 112 -6.33 2.85 14.60
N LEU A 113 -5.16 3.35 14.18
CA LEU A 113 -4.89 3.75 12.80
C LEU A 113 -4.92 2.56 11.83
N ALA A 114 -4.38 1.41 12.24
CA ALA A 114 -4.44 0.19 11.43
C ALA A 114 -5.89 -0.31 11.26
N ARG A 115 -6.67 -0.34 12.34
CA ARG A 115 -8.10 -0.69 12.29
C ARG A 115 -8.91 0.31 11.46
N PHE A 116 -8.59 1.59 11.57
CA PHE A 116 -9.20 2.63 10.74
C PHE A 116 -8.93 2.37 9.25
N TYR A 117 -7.66 2.12 8.88
CA TYR A 117 -7.29 1.79 7.51
C TYR A 117 -8.02 0.54 6.99
N LEU A 118 -8.09 -0.52 7.79
CA LEU A 118 -8.77 -1.77 7.42
C LEU A 118 -10.28 -1.58 7.17
N ARG A 119 -10.95 -0.74 7.96
CA ARG A 119 -12.36 -0.40 7.71
C ARG A 119 -12.58 0.32 6.38
N HIS A 120 -11.57 1.06 5.91
CA HIS A 120 -11.62 1.84 4.68
C HIS A 120 -10.76 1.25 3.56
N ALA A 121 -10.35 -0.02 3.66
CA ALA A 121 -9.44 -0.65 2.69
C ALA A 121 -10.00 -0.62 1.25
N ARG A 122 -11.31 -0.79 1.08
CA ARG A 122 -11.98 -0.76 -0.23
C ARG A 122 -12.00 0.62 -0.89
N GLN A 123 -11.84 1.71 -0.13
CA GLN A 123 -11.68 3.06 -0.67
C GLN A 123 -10.26 3.32 -1.22
N ALA A 124 -9.28 2.48 -0.88
CA ALA A 124 -7.98 2.47 -1.54
C ALA A 124 -8.07 1.75 -2.89
N ASN A 125 -9.00 2.20 -3.72
CA ASN A 125 -9.47 1.54 -4.94
C ASN A 125 -8.62 1.84 -6.18
N ASN A 126 -7.33 2.04 -6.01
CA ASN A 126 -6.35 2.10 -7.08
C ASN A 126 -4.96 1.71 -6.56
N TRP A 127 -4.06 1.28 -7.47
CA TRP A 127 -2.74 0.74 -7.09
C TRP A 127 -1.87 1.76 -6.35
N ASP A 128 -1.91 3.05 -6.70
CA ASP A 128 -1.10 4.07 -6.03
C ASP A 128 -1.61 4.37 -4.61
N LEU A 129 -2.94 4.38 -4.39
CA LEU A 129 -3.53 4.50 -3.06
C LEU A 129 -3.06 3.35 -2.15
N VAL A 130 -3.03 2.13 -2.67
CA VAL A 130 -2.54 0.95 -1.94
C VAL A 130 -1.03 1.06 -1.68
N ASP A 131 -0.24 1.19 -2.75
CA ASP A 131 1.22 1.06 -2.71
C ASP A 131 1.91 2.15 -1.89
N MET A 132 1.34 3.36 -1.88
CA MET A 132 1.88 4.46 -1.09
C MET A 132 1.52 4.40 0.40
N THR A 133 0.52 3.63 0.80
CA THR A 133 -0.08 3.73 2.12
C THR A 133 -0.03 2.44 2.93
N CYS A 134 -0.47 1.30 2.41
CA CYS A 134 -0.55 0.06 3.19
C CYS A 134 0.78 -0.39 3.81
N PRO A 135 1.97 -0.30 3.14
CA PRO A 135 3.22 -0.67 3.78
C PRO A 135 3.56 0.19 5.00
N LYS A 136 3.16 1.46 4.93
CA LYS A 136 3.49 2.46 5.96
C LYS A 136 2.44 2.54 7.07
N ILE A 137 1.30 1.88 6.91
CA ILE A 137 0.25 1.78 7.92
C ILE A 137 0.24 0.35 8.46
N LEU A 138 -0.21 -0.61 7.68
CA LEU A 138 -0.31 -2.00 8.11
C LEU A 138 1.06 -2.65 8.30
N GLY A 139 2.02 -2.41 7.38
CA GLY A 139 3.36 -2.98 7.50
C GLY A 139 4.06 -2.54 8.77
N TYR A 140 4.02 -1.26 9.13
CA TYR A 140 4.55 -0.80 10.41
C TYR A 140 3.77 -1.33 11.61
N TRP A 141 2.43 -1.39 11.53
CA TRP A 141 1.62 -1.96 12.60
C TRP A 141 2.00 -3.41 12.89
N LEU A 142 2.23 -4.24 11.86
CA LEU A 142 2.60 -5.65 12.00
C LEU A 142 4.03 -5.88 12.52
N LEU A 143 4.88 -4.86 12.49
CA LEU A 143 6.26 -4.93 12.98
C LEU A 143 6.41 -4.69 14.47
N TYR A 144 5.44 -4.03 15.11
CA TYR A 144 5.59 -3.56 16.48
C TYR A 144 4.49 -4.10 17.40
N PRO A 145 4.82 -4.41 18.66
CA PRO A 145 3.85 -4.94 19.61
C PRO A 145 2.72 -3.94 19.88
N GLN A 146 1.58 -4.50 20.25
CA GLN A 146 0.42 -3.79 20.78
C GLN A 146 0.69 -3.28 22.21
N ALA A 147 -0.30 -2.61 22.83
CA ALA A 147 -0.17 -2.05 24.17
C ALA A 147 0.06 -3.10 25.25
N ASP A 148 -0.49 -4.30 25.07
CA ASP A 148 -0.33 -5.47 25.97
C ASP A 148 0.96 -6.27 25.71
N GLY A 149 1.82 -5.82 24.81
CA GLY A 149 3.06 -6.49 24.43
C GLY A 149 2.92 -7.60 23.40
N THR A 150 1.71 -7.99 23.01
CA THR A 150 1.48 -9.00 21.99
C THR A 150 1.73 -8.45 20.59
N MET A 151 2.18 -9.30 19.67
CA MET A 151 2.28 -8.91 18.24
C MET A 151 0.90 -8.92 17.59
N PRO A 152 0.62 -7.99 16.65
CA PRO A 152 -0.61 -8.05 15.87
C PRO A 152 -0.73 -9.36 15.09
N ASP A 153 -1.96 -9.87 14.97
CA ASP A 153 -2.26 -11.09 14.22
C ASP A 153 -2.01 -10.88 12.71
N ARG A 154 -0.99 -11.59 12.18
CA ARG A 154 -0.63 -11.56 10.76
C ARG A 154 -1.59 -12.34 9.86
N GLY A 155 -2.51 -13.12 10.43
CA GLY A 155 -3.62 -13.74 9.72
C GLY A 155 -4.54 -12.73 9.02
N ILE A 156 -4.45 -11.44 9.35
CA ILE A 156 -5.11 -10.38 8.59
C ILE A 156 -4.67 -10.36 7.13
N LEU A 157 -3.40 -10.68 6.82
CA LEU A 157 -2.90 -10.73 5.45
C LEU A 157 -3.56 -11.86 4.66
N ASP A 158 -3.83 -13.01 5.29
CA ASP A 158 -4.55 -14.11 4.65
C ASP A 158 -6.01 -13.73 4.36
N ARG A 159 -6.69 -13.11 5.33
CA ARG A 159 -8.08 -12.63 5.14
C ARG A 159 -8.20 -11.62 4.01
N LEU A 160 -7.23 -10.71 3.88
CA LEU A 160 -7.20 -9.75 2.77
C LEU A 160 -6.88 -10.42 1.43
N ALA A 161 -6.00 -11.42 1.41
CA ALA A 161 -5.65 -12.17 0.20
C ALA A 161 -6.83 -13.04 -0.31
N GLU A 162 -7.69 -13.50 0.59
CA GLU A 162 -8.88 -14.30 0.29
C GLU A 162 -10.14 -13.45 -0.03
N SER A 163 -10.03 -12.12 0.04
CA SER A 163 -11.12 -11.22 -0.30
C SER A 163 -11.54 -11.32 -1.76
N ASP A 164 -12.80 -10.99 -2.07
CA ASP A 164 -13.32 -10.80 -3.42
C ASP A 164 -12.90 -9.46 -4.05
N ASN A 165 -12.26 -8.58 -3.30
CA ASN A 165 -11.86 -7.25 -3.72
C ASN A 165 -10.39 -7.22 -4.16
N LEU A 166 -10.14 -6.82 -5.40
CA LEU A 166 -8.81 -6.71 -6.01
C LEU A 166 -7.82 -5.89 -5.15
N TRP A 167 -8.31 -4.81 -4.55
CA TRP A 167 -7.46 -3.88 -3.80
C TRP A 167 -7.10 -4.40 -2.42
N GLU A 168 -8.03 -5.11 -1.75
CA GLU A 168 -7.74 -5.83 -0.51
C GLU A 168 -6.69 -6.93 -0.74
N GLN A 169 -6.81 -7.69 -1.84
CA GLN A 169 -5.79 -8.67 -2.24
C GLN A 169 -4.43 -8.01 -2.51
N ARG A 170 -4.43 -6.84 -3.17
CA ARG A 170 -3.19 -6.09 -3.40
C ARG A 170 -2.61 -5.55 -2.09
N ILE A 171 -3.44 -5.07 -1.16
CA ILE A 171 -3.03 -4.64 0.19
C ILE A 171 -2.35 -5.81 0.92
N ALA A 172 -2.91 -7.03 0.86
CA ALA A 172 -2.30 -8.22 1.47
C ALA A 172 -0.86 -8.42 0.99
N MET A 173 -0.63 -8.31 -0.31
CA MET A 173 0.71 -8.52 -0.88
C MET A 173 1.66 -7.36 -0.56
N VAL A 174 1.25 -6.13 -0.85
CA VAL A 174 2.14 -4.95 -0.81
C VAL A 174 2.46 -4.52 0.64
N THR A 175 1.61 -4.82 1.61
CA THR A 175 1.91 -4.61 3.04
C THR A 175 3.24 -5.26 3.45
N ASN A 176 3.59 -6.39 2.87
CA ASN A 176 4.83 -7.11 3.16
C ASN A 176 6.11 -6.36 2.81
N TRP A 177 6.05 -5.31 2.00
CA TRP A 177 7.24 -4.51 1.68
C TRP A 177 7.99 -4.03 2.92
N MET A 178 7.27 -3.64 3.97
CA MET A 178 7.89 -3.20 5.22
C MET A 178 8.46 -4.38 6.02
N LEU A 179 7.79 -5.54 6.03
CA LEU A 179 8.28 -6.76 6.69
C LEU A 179 9.57 -7.25 6.01
N ILE A 180 9.58 -7.29 4.68
CA ILE A 180 10.76 -7.67 3.85
C ILE A 180 11.97 -6.80 4.21
N ARG A 181 11.80 -5.48 4.28
CA ARG A 181 12.88 -4.55 4.65
C ARG A 181 13.41 -4.73 6.07
N HIS A 182 12.73 -5.51 6.90
CA HIS A 182 13.16 -5.90 8.24
C HIS A 182 13.58 -7.38 8.31
N GLY A 183 13.91 -7.99 7.17
CA GLY A 183 14.38 -9.37 7.07
C GLY A 183 13.33 -10.44 7.38
N GLN A 184 12.03 -10.10 7.30
CA GLN A 184 10.93 -11.01 7.58
C GLN A 184 10.23 -11.38 6.27
N PHE A 185 10.53 -12.57 5.73
CA PHE A 185 10.10 -12.96 4.39
C PHE A 185 8.92 -13.92 4.37
N GLU A 186 8.65 -14.62 5.48
CA GLU A 186 7.70 -15.74 5.57
C GLU A 186 6.30 -15.34 5.11
N ASP A 187 5.81 -14.20 5.58
CA ASP A 187 4.48 -13.71 5.21
C ASP A 187 4.44 -13.33 3.71
N ALA A 188 5.49 -12.68 3.21
CA ALA A 188 5.56 -12.30 1.79
C ALA A 188 5.50 -13.54 0.88
N LEU A 189 6.24 -14.60 1.20
CA LEU A 189 6.25 -15.84 0.43
C LEU A 189 4.92 -16.58 0.54
N ARG A 190 4.33 -16.64 1.73
CA ARG A 190 3.03 -17.26 2.00
C ARG A 190 1.89 -16.56 1.23
N ILE A 191 1.85 -15.23 1.25
CA ILE A 191 0.84 -14.46 0.50
C ILE A 191 1.12 -14.51 -1.00
N ALA A 192 2.39 -14.56 -1.43
CA ALA A 192 2.73 -14.80 -2.83
C ALA A 192 2.19 -16.14 -3.33
N ASP A 193 2.32 -17.22 -2.55
CA ASP A 193 1.76 -18.54 -2.90
C ASP A 193 0.23 -18.50 -3.08
N ARG A 194 -0.50 -17.79 -2.21
CA ARG A 194 -1.96 -17.65 -2.32
C ARG A 194 -2.40 -16.89 -3.58
N LEU A 195 -1.61 -15.90 -3.99
CA LEU A 195 -1.94 -15.00 -5.10
C LEU A 195 -1.24 -15.37 -6.42
N LEU A 196 -0.44 -16.45 -6.43
CA LEU A 196 0.40 -16.80 -7.58
C LEU A 196 -0.39 -17.08 -8.85
N ALA A 197 -1.55 -17.75 -8.72
CA ALA A 197 -2.44 -18.12 -9.82
C ALA A 197 -3.58 -17.08 -10.04
N HIS A 198 -3.50 -15.91 -9.42
CA HIS A 198 -4.54 -14.89 -9.55
C HIS A 198 -4.69 -14.43 -11.02
N PRO A 199 -5.92 -14.21 -11.53
CA PRO A 199 -6.14 -13.90 -12.96
C PRO A 199 -5.72 -12.46 -13.34
N HIS A 200 -5.64 -11.53 -12.40
CA HIS A 200 -5.48 -10.11 -12.68
C HIS A 200 -4.00 -9.67 -12.72
N ASP A 201 -3.59 -8.97 -13.79
CA ASP A 201 -2.21 -8.53 -14.03
C ASP A 201 -1.65 -7.59 -12.93
N LEU A 202 -2.48 -6.76 -12.30
CA LEU A 202 -2.04 -5.91 -11.18
C LEU A 202 -1.61 -6.72 -9.95
N ILE A 203 -2.17 -7.92 -9.74
CA ILE A 203 -1.73 -8.84 -8.69
C ILE A 203 -0.43 -9.53 -9.10
N HIS A 204 -0.30 -9.97 -10.35
CA HIS A 204 0.97 -10.51 -10.87
C HIS A 204 2.13 -9.54 -10.66
N LYS A 205 1.90 -8.25 -10.94
CA LYS A 205 2.89 -7.19 -10.71
C LYS A 205 3.22 -7.00 -9.24
N ALA A 206 2.21 -7.03 -8.37
CA ALA A 206 2.42 -6.89 -6.92
C ALA A 206 3.23 -8.07 -6.35
N VAL A 207 2.87 -9.31 -6.71
CA VAL A 207 3.60 -10.52 -6.30
C VAL A 207 5.04 -10.46 -6.81
N GLY A 208 5.25 -10.18 -8.10
CA GLY A 208 6.59 -10.08 -8.66
C GLY A 208 7.41 -8.96 -8.04
N TRP A 209 6.79 -7.81 -7.73
CA TRP A 209 7.47 -6.72 -7.04
C TRP A 209 7.92 -7.13 -5.63
N MET A 210 7.05 -7.74 -4.84
CA MET A 210 7.42 -8.16 -3.48
C MET A 210 8.49 -9.26 -3.49
N LEU A 211 8.43 -10.23 -4.41
CA LEU A 211 9.49 -11.21 -4.61
C LEU A 211 10.82 -10.55 -5.01
N ARG A 212 10.81 -9.53 -5.86
CA ARG A 212 11.99 -8.73 -6.17
C ARG A 212 12.55 -8.01 -4.94
N GLU A 213 11.69 -7.48 -4.08
CA GLU A 213 12.15 -6.86 -2.83
C GLU A 213 12.77 -7.90 -1.89
N VAL A 214 12.22 -9.12 -1.81
CA VAL A 214 12.88 -10.25 -1.10
C VAL A 214 14.28 -10.50 -1.68
N GLY A 215 14.41 -10.62 -2.99
CA GLY A 215 15.71 -10.85 -3.63
C GLY A 215 16.72 -9.71 -3.47
N LYS A 216 16.30 -8.49 -3.16
CA LYS A 216 17.20 -7.39 -2.81
C LYS A 216 17.79 -7.53 -1.42
N GLU A 217 17.03 -8.09 -0.48
CA GLU A 217 17.47 -8.33 0.90
C GLU A 217 18.21 -9.68 1.00
N ASP A 218 17.67 -10.73 0.33
CA ASP A 218 18.27 -12.08 0.28
C ASP A 218 17.95 -12.76 -1.06
N MET A 219 18.96 -12.81 -1.94
CA MET A 219 18.84 -13.42 -3.26
C MET A 219 18.63 -14.93 -3.19
N ALA A 220 19.23 -15.62 -2.21
CA ALA A 220 19.10 -17.07 -2.08
C ALA A 220 17.65 -17.47 -1.74
N VAL A 221 16.96 -16.68 -0.91
CA VAL A 221 15.53 -16.89 -0.60
C VAL A 221 14.66 -16.71 -1.86
N LEU A 222 14.95 -15.70 -2.69
CA LEU A 222 14.24 -15.54 -3.96
C LEU A 222 14.47 -16.71 -4.90
N GLU A 223 15.74 -17.15 -5.07
CA GLU A 223 16.09 -18.26 -5.97
C GLU A 223 15.42 -19.57 -5.54
N ASP A 224 15.47 -19.90 -4.24
CA ASP A 224 14.77 -21.06 -3.69
C ASP A 224 13.25 -21.01 -3.92
N TYR A 225 12.65 -19.84 -3.76
CA TYR A 225 11.22 -19.65 -4.06
C TYR A 225 10.93 -19.88 -5.55
N LEU A 226 11.74 -19.29 -6.43
CA LEU A 226 11.58 -19.47 -7.88
C LEU A 226 11.73 -20.92 -8.31
N GLU A 227 12.73 -21.65 -7.79
CA GLU A 227 12.90 -23.07 -8.12
C GLU A 227 11.67 -23.91 -7.79
N ARG A 228 11.01 -23.62 -6.69
CA ARG A 228 9.81 -24.35 -6.23
C ARG A 228 8.52 -23.94 -6.94
N ARG A 229 8.40 -22.70 -7.44
CA ARG A 229 7.14 -22.11 -7.90
C ARG A 229 7.14 -21.65 -9.36
N TYR A 230 8.28 -21.60 -10.00
CA TYR A 230 8.45 -21.05 -11.35
C TYR A 230 7.40 -21.55 -12.36
N SER A 231 7.11 -22.86 -12.40
CA SER A 231 6.16 -23.44 -13.37
C SER A 231 4.70 -22.97 -13.19
N GLN A 232 4.38 -22.41 -12.02
CA GLN A 232 3.05 -21.90 -11.66
C GLN A 232 2.94 -20.38 -11.84
N MET A 233 4.06 -19.72 -12.14
CA MET A 233 4.10 -18.25 -12.17
C MET A 233 3.64 -17.70 -13.52
N ALA A 234 2.81 -16.65 -13.47
CA ALA A 234 2.58 -15.83 -14.65
C ALA A 234 3.88 -15.19 -15.13
N ARG A 235 4.06 -15.04 -16.46
CA ARG A 235 5.27 -14.41 -17.04
C ARG A 235 5.50 -12.98 -16.52
N THR A 236 4.44 -12.23 -16.26
CA THR A 236 4.54 -10.89 -15.64
C THR A 236 5.17 -10.99 -14.25
N THR A 237 4.69 -11.91 -13.41
CA THR A 237 5.23 -12.13 -12.06
C THR A 237 6.73 -12.45 -12.10
N LEU A 238 7.13 -13.41 -12.95
CA LEU A 238 8.53 -13.79 -13.12
C LEU A 238 9.40 -12.59 -13.54
N ARG A 239 8.98 -11.84 -14.58
CA ARG A 239 9.74 -10.68 -15.08
C ARG A 239 9.97 -9.63 -14.00
N TYR A 240 8.98 -9.36 -13.18
CA TYR A 240 9.11 -8.42 -12.06
C TYR A 240 10.04 -8.96 -10.97
N ALA A 241 9.89 -10.24 -10.59
CA ALA A 241 10.70 -10.87 -9.54
C ALA A 241 12.20 -10.85 -9.86
N ILE A 242 12.58 -11.15 -11.10
CA ILE A 242 13.98 -11.26 -11.53
C ILE A 242 14.58 -9.96 -12.07
N GLU A 243 13.87 -8.83 -12.02
CA GLU A 243 14.31 -7.55 -12.62
C GLU A 243 15.69 -7.08 -12.15
N LYS A 244 16.06 -7.40 -10.92
CA LYS A 244 17.33 -6.99 -10.31
C LYS A 244 18.43 -8.06 -10.37
N MET A 245 18.15 -9.22 -10.96
CA MET A 245 19.20 -10.22 -11.23
C MET A 245 20.14 -9.76 -12.34
N GLY A 246 21.37 -10.26 -12.34
CA GLY A 246 22.31 -10.05 -13.44
C GLY A 246 21.76 -10.59 -14.77
N GLU A 247 22.12 -9.96 -15.89
CA GLU A 247 21.55 -10.33 -17.20
C GLU A 247 21.68 -11.81 -17.58
N PRO A 248 22.84 -12.49 -17.36
CA PRO A 248 22.94 -13.91 -17.67
C PRO A 248 21.93 -14.77 -16.88
N GLN A 249 21.80 -14.51 -15.58
CA GLN A 249 20.90 -15.23 -14.69
C GLN A 249 19.43 -14.94 -15.03
N ARG A 250 19.09 -13.67 -15.31
CA ARG A 250 17.77 -13.27 -15.75
C ARG A 250 17.36 -13.97 -17.04
N GLN A 251 18.27 -14.06 -18.02
CA GLN A 251 18.02 -14.77 -19.27
C GLN A 251 17.87 -16.28 -19.07
N ALA A 252 18.62 -16.89 -18.14
CA ALA A 252 18.45 -18.29 -17.78
C ALA A 252 17.03 -18.58 -17.28
N TRP A 253 16.51 -17.74 -16.37
CA TRP A 253 15.12 -17.84 -15.89
C TRP A 253 14.08 -17.63 -16.99
N LEU A 254 14.28 -16.66 -17.88
CA LEU A 254 13.33 -16.36 -18.95
C LEU A 254 13.22 -17.45 -20.02
N ARG A 255 14.29 -18.25 -20.21
CA ARG A 255 14.36 -19.35 -21.18
C ARG A 255 13.80 -20.66 -20.66
N ARG A 256 13.61 -20.80 -19.36
CA ARG A 256 12.97 -21.99 -18.78
C ARG A 256 11.56 -22.13 -19.35
N GLN A 257 11.21 -23.35 -19.74
CA GLN A 257 9.83 -23.71 -20.08
C GLN A 257 9.13 -24.19 -18.79
N PRO A 258 7.84 -23.86 -18.61
CA PRO A 258 7.08 -24.34 -17.45
C PRO A 258 6.95 -25.86 -17.43
#